data_12c2aaeff7dc18cd7f11a0566a435dfb
#
_entry.id   12c2aaeff7dc18cd7f11a0566a435dfb
#
_cell.length_a   1.000
_cell.length_b   1.000
_cell.length_c   1.000
_cell.angle_alpha   90.00
_cell.angle_beta   90.00
_cell.angle_gamma   90.00
#
_symmetry.space_group_name_H-M   'P 1'
#
loop_
_entity.id
_entity.type
_entity.pdbx_description
1 polymer ?
#
loop_
_entity_poly.entity_id
_entity_poly.type
_entity_poly.pdbx_seq_one_letter_code
_entity_poly.pdbx_strand_id
1 'polypeptide(L)'
;MGTAPDHAHRGDAAASASGSEAGDPLAIRFAPKAVLVDRRADGSILLRSPVPLTGCVDNIVSYLEHWAAAAPERIFLAQKAADGSWETLRYADAWHRVQAVAQWLLHQGLSDQTPIAILSGASLEHAVLVFAGMLVGVPVSPVSPNYTLLAQARPRLVEIAELLQPGLVFAQDAAQYKGARSVPLLAGAPWLSAAPGTDGVPTLASLYGTPVGPQVAAARRAVQSTTVAKILFTSGSTGAPKGVLNTHGMLCSAVQASGLLVANAQLPVGLDWLPWHHTVGGNATLHGILREGGTLYIDDGRPTPGEIGKTIANIRDVRPTSLLSVPSALQMLADAMEADDALREAFFSRLRRMTYAGASLPQEVWTRMQALAVRTLGQPIAFGAGYGTTETGPGISITHWPSQGGGEIGLPMPGLTIKLVPFEDRYEVRVRGPNVTPGYLRRPDLTAAAFDEEQFYRVGDLVQFANPAQPEDGLRFAGRLSENFKLSNGSWVATGELRLALVQACQPLVTDLVIAAPDRDDIRLMVWVHPAERQRAGGSGDGELSPAAYAAIAARLVERLQAHNRSNSGNTHRVAAFRILHTPASIGAGETTDKGYVNQRGVLQCRAALVDELYSAQPGPEVIRL
;
A
#
# COMPACT_ATOMS: atom_id res chain seq x y z
N MET A 1 21.94 -48.42 -40.74
CA MET A 1 23.36 -48.00 -40.90
C MET A 1 23.39 -46.49 -40.94
N GLY A 2 24.17 -45.85 -40.06
CA GLY A 2 24.34 -44.39 -40.02
C GLY A 2 23.97 -43.85 -38.63
N THR A 3 24.77 -43.96 -37.78
CA THR A 3 25.56 -43.39 -36.67
C THR A 3 25.22 -41.93 -36.35
N ALA A 4 24.80 -41.73 -35.11
CA ALA A 4 24.80 -40.44 -34.42
C ALA A 4 26.23 -39.94 -34.14
N PRO A 5 26.46 -38.65 -33.97
CA PRO A 5 27.58 -38.19 -33.16
C PRO A 5 27.12 -37.57 -31.83
N ASP A 6 27.78 -38.06 -30.85
CA ASP A 6 28.00 -37.64 -29.50
C ASP A 6 28.68 -36.25 -29.46
N HIS A 7 28.15 -35.28 -28.67
CA HIS A 7 28.93 -34.12 -28.26
C HIS A 7 28.63 -33.79 -26.79
N ALA A 8 29.41 -34.42 -25.94
CA ALA A 8 29.67 -33.91 -24.60
C ALA A 8 30.69 -32.75 -24.67
N HIS A 9 30.34 -31.62 -24.14
CA HIS A 9 31.28 -30.68 -23.52
C HIS A 9 30.66 -30.05 -22.30
N ARG A 10 31.05 -30.59 -21.16
CA ARG A 10 30.97 -29.92 -19.87
C ARG A 10 32.10 -28.89 -19.82
N GLY A 11 31.76 -27.63 -19.56
CA GLY A 11 32.67 -26.57 -19.15
C GLY A 11 32.31 -26.17 -17.74
N ASP A 12 33.00 -26.70 -16.75
CA ASP A 12 32.94 -26.27 -15.36
C ASP A 12 33.46 -24.86 -15.23
N ALA A 13 32.57 -23.93 -14.77
CA ALA A 13 32.98 -22.71 -14.15
C ALA A 13 32.43 -22.70 -12.71
N ALA A 14 33.18 -23.39 -11.83
CA ALA A 14 32.96 -23.33 -10.40
C ALA A 14 33.43 -21.95 -9.90
N ALA A 15 32.49 -21.04 -9.72
CA ALA A 15 32.70 -19.87 -8.87
C ALA A 15 32.63 -20.32 -7.41
N SER A 16 33.74 -20.19 -6.71
CA SER A 16 33.94 -20.50 -5.31
C SER A 16 32.88 -19.81 -4.42
N ALA A 17 31.92 -20.56 -3.94
CA ALA A 17 31.06 -20.16 -2.84
C ALA A 17 31.82 -20.38 -1.54
N SER A 18 32.27 -19.31 -0.92
CA SER A 18 32.80 -19.30 0.44
C SER A 18 31.69 -19.66 1.43
N GLY A 19 31.94 -20.73 2.22
CA GLY A 19 31.40 -21.00 3.54
C GLY A 19 29.88 -21.01 3.68
N SER A 20 29.23 -22.17 3.37
CA SER A 20 27.89 -22.46 3.91
C SER A 20 28.06 -23.08 5.30
N GLU A 21 27.87 -22.30 6.36
CA GLU A 21 27.39 -22.84 7.62
C GLU A 21 26.07 -23.57 7.35
N ALA A 22 25.91 -24.78 7.86
CA ALA A 22 24.67 -25.56 7.82
C ALA A 22 23.63 -24.76 8.58
N GLY A 23 22.81 -23.98 7.83
CA GLY A 23 22.19 -22.79 8.33
C GLY A 23 20.97 -23.07 9.19
N ASP A 24 20.72 -22.16 10.09
CA ASP A 24 19.46 -21.94 10.78
C ASP A 24 18.29 -22.08 9.78
N PRO A 25 17.39 -23.07 9.94
CA PRO A 25 16.25 -23.28 9.06
C PRO A 25 15.30 -22.07 9.03
N LEU A 26 15.52 -21.05 9.87
CA LEU A 26 14.78 -19.81 9.95
C LEU A 26 15.47 -18.66 9.18
N ALA A 27 16.61 -18.91 8.52
CA ALA A 27 17.34 -17.87 7.79
C ALA A 27 16.58 -17.40 6.53
N ILE A 28 16.59 -16.07 6.32
CA ILE A 28 16.22 -15.45 5.05
C ILE A 28 17.42 -15.43 4.13
N ARG A 29 17.24 -15.82 2.87
CA ARG A 29 18.25 -15.65 1.83
C ARG A 29 17.89 -14.45 0.96
N PHE A 30 18.83 -13.53 0.83
CA PHE A 30 18.73 -12.40 -0.06
C PHE A 30 19.51 -12.66 -1.35
N ALA A 31 18.98 -12.21 -2.48
CA ALA A 31 19.76 -12.10 -3.70
C ALA A 31 20.93 -11.11 -3.50
N PRO A 32 21.99 -11.19 -4.32
CA PRO A 32 23.09 -10.22 -4.24
C PRO A 32 22.60 -8.77 -4.35
N LYS A 33 23.14 -7.90 -3.50
CA LYS A 33 22.91 -6.46 -3.55
C LYS A 33 23.66 -5.89 -4.76
N ALA A 34 22.99 -5.82 -5.92
CA ALA A 34 23.60 -5.40 -7.17
C ALA A 34 22.57 -4.73 -8.10
N VAL A 35 23.04 -3.81 -8.94
CA VAL A 35 22.22 -3.11 -9.94
C VAL A 35 23.01 -2.88 -11.23
N LEU A 36 22.36 -3.06 -12.37
CA LEU A 36 22.88 -2.69 -13.67
C LEU A 36 22.52 -1.22 -13.92
N VAL A 37 23.55 -0.40 -14.22
CA VAL A 37 23.43 1.05 -14.43
C VAL A 37 23.82 1.39 -15.85
N ASP A 38 22.92 2.06 -16.58
CA ASP A 38 23.15 2.56 -17.91
C ASP A 38 22.93 4.09 -17.93
N ARG A 39 24.00 4.88 -18.10
CA ARG A 39 23.97 6.34 -18.12
C ARG A 39 23.87 6.82 -19.56
N ARG A 40 22.81 7.55 -19.89
CA ARG A 40 22.50 8.02 -21.23
C ARG A 40 23.04 9.43 -21.50
N ALA A 41 23.16 9.76 -22.78
CA ALA A 41 23.65 11.08 -23.22
C ALA A 41 22.71 12.25 -22.86
N ASP A 42 21.40 11.97 -22.68
CA ASP A 42 20.40 12.95 -22.24
C ASP A 42 20.44 13.19 -20.71
N GLY A 43 21.37 12.58 -20.00
CA GLY A 43 21.50 12.65 -18.55
C GLY A 43 20.61 11.67 -17.79
N SER A 44 19.69 10.97 -18.47
CA SER A 44 18.87 9.95 -17.82
C SER A 44 19.70 8.71 -17.46
N ILE A 45 19.27 7.98 -16.42
CA ILE A 45 19.95 6.78 -15.94
C ILE A 45 18.92 5.63 -15.91
N LEU A 46 19.28 4.51 -16.54
CA LEU A 46 18.48 3.28 -16.43
C LEU A 46 19.07 2.37 -15.37
N LEU A 47 18.21 1.92 -14.47
CA LEU A 47 18.53 0.94 -13.43
C LEU A 47 17.75 -0.34 -13.65
N ARG A 48 18.42 -1.49 -13.56
CA ARG A 48 17.81 -2.82 -13.70
C ARG A 48 18.41 -3.80 -12.68
N SER A 49 17.59 -4.74 -12.23
CA SER A 49 18.10 -5.87 -11.47
C SER A 49 18.96 -6.77 -12.38
N PRO A 50 20.12 -7.28 -11.94
CA PRO A 50 20.85 -8.33 -12.65
C PRO A 50 20.17 -9.70 -12.55
N VAL A 51 19.23 -9.88 -11.60
CA VAL A 51 18.46 -11.10 -11.43
C VAL A 51 17.38 -11.15 -12.51
N PRO A 52 17.36 -12.17 -13.39
CA PRO A 52 16.34 -12.26 -14.43
C PRO A 52 14.98 -12.64 -13.81
N LEU A 53 13.91 -12.07 -14.35
CA LEU A 53 12.56 -12.49 -13.99
C LEU A 53 12.22 -13.80 -14.72
N THR A 54 12.16 -14.89 -13.97
CA THR A 54 11.86 -16.23 -14.50
C THR A 54 10.77 -16.92 -13.66
N GLY A 55 10.09 -17.93 -14.22
CA GLY A 55 9.12 -18.74 -13.49
C GLY A 55 7.79 -18.04 -13.19
N CYS A 56 7.43 -17.00 -13.94
CA CYS A 56 6.09 -16.41 -13.84
C CYS A 56 5.04 -17.35 -14.40
N VAL A 57 3.91 -17.43 -13.70
CA VAL A 57 2.68 -18.06 -14.22
C VAL A 57 1.81 -17.02 -14.92
N ASP A 58 0.95 -17.44 -15.85
CA ASP A 58 0.07 -16.54 -16.60
C ASP A 58 -1.18 -16.13 -15.82
N ASN A 59 -1.58 -16.93 -14.83
CA ASN A 59 -2.76 -16.70 -14.02
C ASN A 59 -2.42 -16.84 -12.53
N ILE A 60 -2.67 -15.80 -11.75
CA ILE A 60 -2.36 -15.76 -10.30
C ILE A 60 -3.07 -16.89 -9.51
N VAL A 61 -4.24 -17.34 -9.98
CA VAL A 61 -5.02 -18.40 -9.33
C VAL A 61 -4.36 -19.78 -9.48
N SER A 62 -3.41 -19.94 -10.42
CA SER A 62 -2.62 -21.18 -10.57
C SER A 62 -1.85 -21.54 -9.31
N TYR A 63 -1.46 -20.57 -8.49
CA TYR A 63 -0.85 -20.85 -7.19
C TYR A 63 -1.85 -21.50 -6.21
N LEU A 64 -3.12 -21.08 -6.21
CA LEU A 64 -4.15 -21.69 -5.36
C LEU A 64 -4.40 -23.15 -5.78
N GLU A 65 -4.54 -23.40 -7.08
CA GLU A 65 -4.70 -24.75 -7.63
C GLU A 65 -3.50 -25.63 -7.26
N HIS A 66 -2.28 -25.12 -7.43
CA HIS A 66 -1.06 -25.86 -7.06
C HIS A 66 -1.07 -26.27 -5.59
N TRP A 67 -1.35 -25.34 -4.67
CA TRP A 67 -1.32 -25.65 -3.24
C TRP A 67 -2.50 -26.47 -2.78
N ALA A 68 -3.66 -26.36 -3.43
CA ALA A 68 -4.79 -27.25 -3.18
C ALA A 68 -4.47 -28.72 -3.49
N ALA A 69 -3.61 -28.95 -4.49
CA ALA A 69 -3.12 -30.30 -4.82
C ALA A 69 -1.94 -30.75 -3.94
N ALA A 70 -0.95 -29.85 -3.72
CA ALA A 70 0.30 -30.18 -3.04
C ALA A 70 0.19 -30.20 -1.50
N ALA A 71 -0.73 -29.40 -0.92
CA ALA A 71 -0.92 -29.27 0.52
C ALA A 71 -2.40 -28.97 0.89
N PRO A 72 -3.33 -29.89 0.56
CA PRO A 72 -4.78 -29.66 0.66
C PRO A 72 -5.26 -29.24 2.04
N GLU A 73 -4.70 -29.83 3.10
CA GLU A 73 -5.10 -29.62 4.49
C GLU A 73 -4.46 -28.36 5.13
N ARG A 74 -3.53 -27.71 4.43
CA ARG A 74 -2.88 -26.50 4.96
C ARG A 74 -3.87 -25.36 4.98
N ILE A 75 -3.84 -24.57 6.06
CA ILE A 75 -4.64 -23.34 6.19
C ILE A 75 -4.06 -22.30 5.21
N PHE A 76 -4.91 -21.79 4.34
CA PHE A 76 -4.61 -20.66 3.46
C PHE A 76 -4.93 -19.34 4.17
N LEU A 77 -6.17 -19.20 4.62
CA LEU A 77 -6.65 -17.99 5.29
C LEU A 77 -7.29 -18.33 6.64
N ALA A 78 -7.22 -17.38 7.56
CA ALA A 78 -7.96 -17.42 8.82
C ALA A 78 -8.51 -16.04 9.15
N GLN A 79 -9.71 -15.97 9.72
CA GLN A 79 -10.34 -14.74 10.22
C GLN A 79 -10.94 -14.96 11.60
N LYS A 80 -11.14 -13.88 12.38
CA LYS A 80 -11.83 -13.99 13.67
C LYS A 80 -13.31 -14.20 13.46
N ALA A 81 -13.86 -15.23 14.12
CA ALA A 81 -15.29 -15.41 14.30
C ALA A 81 -15.84 -14.53 15.43
N ALA A 82 -17.16 -14.43 15.54
CA ALA A 82 -17.82 -13.59 16.54
C ALA A 82 -17.50 -14.00 17.98
N ASP A 83 -17.17 -15.26 18.23
CA ASP A 83 -16.76 -15.80 19.53
C ASP A 83 -15.26 -15.59 19.84
N GLY A 84 -14.53 -14.95 18.93
CA GLY A 84 -13.09 -14.71 19.04
C GLY A 84 -12.19 -15.88 18.62
N SER A 85 -12.75 -17.02 18.22
CA SER A 85 -12.00 -18.14 17.64
C SER A 85 -11.51 -17.80 16.21
N TRP A 86 -10.56 -18.59 15.70
CA TRP A 86 -10.11 -18.47 14.31
C TRP A 86 -10.90 -19.40 13.39
N GLU A 87 -11.76 -18.84 12.55
CA GLU A 87 -12.34 -19.55 11.41
C GLU A 87 -11.28 -19.70 10.33
N THR A 88 -11.08 -20.93 9.83
CA THR A 88 -10.01 -21.24 8.88
C THR A 88 -10.53 -21.71 7.55
N LEU A 89 -9.81 -21.38 6.46
CA LEU A 89 -10.05 -21.86 5.11
C LEU A 89 -8.79 -22.57 4.61
N ARG A 90 -8.87 -23.89 4.40
CA ARG A 90 -7.80 -24.71 3.85
C ARG A 90 -7.64 -24.51 2.35
N TYR A 91 -6.49 -24.84 1.78
CA TYR A 91 -6.25 -24.71 0.35
C TYR A 91 -7.23 -25.52 -0.49
N ALA A 92 -7.52 -26.77 -0.11
CA ALA A 92 -8.49 -27.61 -0.82
C ALA A 92 -9.90 -27.02 -0.78
N ASP A 93 -10.35 -26.57 0.40
CA ASP A 93 -11.68 -25.97 0.56
C ASP A 93 -11.79 -24.67 -0.22
N ALA A 94 -10.74 -23.83 -0.20
CA ALA A 94 -10.67 -22.60 -0.99
C ALA A 94 -10.81 -22.89 -2.48
N TRP A 95 -10.05 -23.86 -2.98
CA TRP A 95 -10.09 -24.26 -4.39
C TRP A 95 -11.49 -24.75 -4.81
N HIS A 96 -12.10 -25.63 -4.01
CA HIS A 96 -13.44 -26.12 -4.25
C HIS A 96 -14.47 -24.98 -4.30
N ARG A 97 -14.47 -24.09 -3.30
CA ARG A 97 -15.39 -22.94 -3.24
C ARG A 97 -15.16 -21.98 -4.42
N VAL A 98 -13.91 -21.71 -4.78
CA VAL A 98 -13.55 -20.85 -5.91
C VAL A 98 -14.10 -21.41 -7.22
N GLN A 99 -13.93 -22.70 -7.49
CA GLN A 99 -14.46 -23.34 -8.70
C GLN A 99 -15.99 -23.30 -8.77
N ALA A 100 -16.69 -23.61 -7.65
CA ALA A 100 -18.14 -23.58 -7.57
C ALA A 100 -18.69 -22.17 -7.83
N VAL A 101 -18.10 -21.14 -7.19
CA VAL A 101 -18.49 -19.74 -7.41
C VAL A 101 -18.16 -19.30 -8.84
N ALA A 102 -17.01 -19.69 -9.38
CA ALA A 102 -16.63 -19.39 -10.77
C ALA A 102 -17.63 -19.97 -11.78
N GLN A 103 -18.10 -21.20 -11.56
CA GLN A 103 -19.16 -21.80 -12.38
C GLN A 103 -20.45 -20.99 -12.31
N TRP A 104 -20.83 -20.54 -11.12
CA TRP A 104 -22.02 -19.71 -10.96
C TRP A 104 -21.86 -18.35 -11.69
N LEU A 105 -20.69 -17.70 -11.61
CA LEU A 105 -20.42 -16.46 -12.33
C LEU A 105 -20.60 -16.62 -13.85
N LEU A 106 -20.12 -17.74 -14.40
CA LEU A 106 -20.33 -18.07 -15.82
C LEU A 106 -21.83 -18.29 -16.16
N HIS A 107 -22.61 -18.94 -15.28
CA HIS A 107 -24.06 -19.11 -15.47
C HIS A 107 -24.81 -17.77 -15.42
N GLN A 108 -24.29 -16.75 -14.71
CA GLN A 108 -24.84 -15.39 -14.73
C GLN A 108 -24.45 -14.60 -15.99
N GLY A 109 -23.65 -15.17 -16.87
CA GLY A 109 -23.18 -14.49 -18.09
C GLY A 109 -22.14 -13.39 -17.82
N LEU A 110 -21.48 -13.41 -16.67
CA LEU A 110 -20.44 -12.42 -16.35
C LEU A 110 -19.17 -12.67 -17.20
N SER A 111 -18.52 -11.59 -17.58
CA SER A 111 -17.36 -11.59 -18.49
C SER A 111 -16.36 -10.47 -18.10
N ASP A 112 -15.34 -10.30 -18.90
CA ASP A 112 -14.36 -9.20 -18.80
C ASP A 112 -14.99 -7.80 -18.90
N GLN A 113 -16.20 -7.69 -19.48
CA GLN A 113 -16.95 -6.44 -19.63
C GLN A 113 -17.88 -6.14 -18.44
N THR A 114 -18.08 -7.10 -17.54
CA THR A 114 -19.03 -7.00 -16.42
C THR A 114 -18.31 -7.23 -15.07
N PRO A 115 -17.45 -6.30 -14.63
CA PRO A 115 -16.66 -6.46 -13.43
C PRO A 115 -17.54 -6.59 -12.17
N ILE A 116 -16.98 -7.22 -11.14
CA ILE A 116 -17.63 -7.41 -9.84
C ILE A 116 -17.21 -6.29 -8.89
N ALA A 117 -18.17 -5.51 -8.38
CA ALA A 117 -17.94 -4.56 -7.30
C ALA A 117 -17.96 -5.29 -5.95
N ILE A 118 -16.89 -5.18 -5.16
CA ILE A 118 -16.76 -5.82 -3.85
C ILE A 118 -16.79 -4.76 -2.76
N LEU A 119 -17.91 -4.67 -2.03
CA LEU A 119 -18.16 -3.76 -0.91
C LEU A 119 -17.91 -4.51 0.40
N SER A 120 -16.65 -4.77 0.70
CA SER A 120 -16.23 -5.61 1.82
C SER A 120 -14.86 -5.22 2.34
N GLY A 121 -14.64 -5.41 3.64
CA GLY A 121 -13.29 -5.55 4.18
C GLY A 121 -12.62 -6.84 3.70
N ALA A 122 -11.42 -7.14 4.22
CA ALA A 122 -10.80 -8.44 4.02
C ALA A 122 -11.63 -9.54 4.74
N SER A 123 -11.92 -10.64 4.06
CA SER A 123 -12.65 -11.78 4.63
C SER A 123 -12.43 -13.04 3.78
N LEU A 124 -12.82 -14.20 4.32
CA LEU A 124 -12.75 -15.47 3.58
C LEU A 124 -13.62 -15.43 2.33
N GLU A 125 -14.84 -14.88 2.41
CA GLU A 125 -15.78 -14.75 1.31
C GLU A 125 -15.26 -13.80 0.23
N HIS A 126 -14.66 -12.66 0.64
CA HIS A 126 -14.00 -11.74 -0.27
C HIS A 126 -12.92 -12.47 -1.09
N ALA A 127 -12.06 -13.24 -0.43
CA ALA A 127 -11.01 -14.01 -1.12
C ALA A 127 -11.59 -15.01 -2.11
N VAL A 128 -12.57 -15.81 -1.69
CA VAL A 128 -13.23 -16.79 -2.58
C VAL A 128 -13.77 -16.12 -3.83
N LEU A 129 -14.50 -15.00 -3.69
CA LEU A 129 -15.07 -14.28 -4.83
C LEU A 129 -14.01 -13.66 -5.74
N VAL A 130 -12.95 -13.07 -5.15
CA VAL A 130 -11.80 -12.52 -5.90
C VAL A 130 -11.17 -13.60 -6.77
N PHE A 131 -10.82 -14.74 -6.18
CA PHE A 131 -10.18 -15.81 -6.94
C PHE A 131 -11.13 -16.49 -7.92
N ALA A 132 -12.44 -16.55 -7.63
CA ALA A 132 -13.44 -17.07 -8.57
C ALA A 132 -13.57 -16.20 -9.83
N GLY A 133 -13.67 -14.88 -9.67
CA GLY A 133 -13.67 -13.95 -10.80
C GLY A 133 -12.39 -14.04 -11.62
N MET A 134 -11.24 -13.99 -10.95
CA MET A 134 -9.93 -14.10 -11.59
C MET A 134 -9.73 -15.43 -12.33
N LEU A 135 -10.26 -16.54 -11.81
CA LEU A 135 -10.13 -17.86 -12.42
C LEU A 135 -10.76 -17.90 -13.82
N VAL A 136 -11.86 -17.21 -14.02
CA VAL A 136 -12.65 -17.25 -15.26
C VAL A 136 -12.60 -15.94 -16.07
N GLY A 137 -11.69 -15.02 -15.73
CA GLY A 137 -11.44 -13.79 -16.49
C GLY A 137 -12.49 -12.69 -16.25
N VAL A 138 -13.23 -12.74 -15.14
CA VAL A 138 -14.13 -11.67 -14.70
C VAL A 138 -13.38 -10.74 -13.75
N PRO A 139 -13.14 -9.47 -14.11
CA PRO A 139 -12.41 -8.55 -13.27
C PRO A 139 -13.13 -8.27 -11.96
N VAL A 140 -12.38 -8.19 -10.86
CA VAL A 140 -12.92 -7.84 -9.55
C VAL A 140 -12.46 -6.47 -9.12
N SER A 141 -13.33 -5.70 -8.48
CA SER A 141 -13.03 -4.37 -7.99
C SER A 141 -13.38 -4.23 -6.51
N PRO A 142 -12.44 -4.52 -5.61
CA PRO A 142 -12.61 -4.17 -4.21
C PRO A 142 -12.67 -2.65 -4.04
N VAL A 143 -13.75 -2.17 -3.41
CA VAL A 143 -14.02 -0.75 -3.19
C VAL A 143 -13.92 -0.47 -1.70
N SER A 144 -13.33 0.68 -1.34
CA SER A 144 -13.20 1.07 0.07
C SER A 144 -14.54 1.05 0.79
N PRO A 145 -14.69 0.33 1.91
CA PRO A 145 -15.90 0.34 2.72
C PRO A 145 -16.34 1.74 3.13
N ASN A 146 -15.41 2.66 3.32
CA ASN A 146 -15.69 4.05 3.72
C ASN A 146 -16.57 4.78 2.69
N TYR A 147 -16.44 4.48 1.40
CA TYR A 147 -17.28 5.12 0.37
C TYR A 147 -18.74 4.70 0.43
N THR A 148 -19.04 3.57 1.05
CA THR A 148 -20.41 3.09 1.28
C THR A 148 -20.91 3.44 2.67
N LEU A 149 -20.08 3.24 3.69
CA LEU A 149 -20.49 3.35 5.10
C LEU A 149 -20.59 4.80 5.57
N LEU A 150 -19.76 5.70 5.00
CA LEU A 150 -19.79 7.12 5.31
C LEU A 150 -20.62 7.88 4.29
N ALA A 151 -21.73 8.48 4.72
CA ALA A 151 -22.66 9.21 3.83
C ALA A 151 -21.97 10.33 3.05
N GLN A 152 -21.03 11.07 3.68
CA GLN A 152 -20.27 12.16 3.07
C GLN A 152 -19.29 11.66 1.99
N ALA A 153 -18.92 10.38 1.98
CA ALA A 153 -18.03 9.79 0.98
C ALA A 153 -18.77 9.16 -0.21
N ARG A 154 -20.10 9.13 -0.18
CA ARG A 154 -20.95 8.50 -1.21
C ARG A 154 -20.77 9.09 -2.61
N PRO A 155 -20.54 10.39 -2.83
CA PRO A 155 -20.25 10.91 -4.16
C PRO A 155 -19.09 10.17 -4.86
N ARG A 156 -18.08 9.74 -4.11
CA ARG A 156 -16.99 8.91 -4.65
C ARG A 156 -17.45 7.53 -5.11
N LEU A 157 -18.40 6.94 -4.40
CA LEU A 157 -18.98 5.66 -4.81
C LEU A 157 -19.78 5.79 -6.12
N VAL A 158 -20.46 6.92 -6.33
CA VAL A 158 -21.16 7.21 -7.59
C VAL A 158 -20.15 7.28 -8.74
N GLU A 159 -19.09 8.09 -8.62
CA GLU A 159 -18.04 8.21 -9.64
C GLU A 159 -17.39 6.86 -9.96
N ILE A 160 -17.13 6.03 -8.92
CA ILE A 160 -16.59 4.67 -9.08
C ILE A 160 -17.57 3.77 -9.84
N ALA A 161 -18.85 3.79 -9.48
CA ALA A 161 -19.88 2.97 -10.12
C ALA A 161 -20.07 3.34 -11.61
N GLU A 162 -20.00 4.64 -11.93
CA GLU A 162 -20.07 5.15 -13.31
C GLU A 162 -18.89 4.67 -14.16
N LEU A 163 -17.68 4.65 -13.60
CA LEU A 163 -16.51 4.12 -14.28
C LEU A 163 -16.55 2.59 -14.37
N LEU A 164 -16.94 1.90 -13.29
CA LEU A 164 -16.87 0.45 -13.19
C LEU A 164 -17.97 -0.23 -13.99
N GLN A 165 -19.21 0.25 -13.90
CA GLN A 165 -20.42 -0.38 -14.49
C GLN A 165 -20.51 -1.86 -14.13
N PRO A 166 -20.68 -2.20 -12.83
CA PRO A 166 -20.54 -3.57 -12.38
C PRO A 166 -21.70 -4.45 -12.84
N GLY A 167 -21.39 -5.70 -13.23
CA GLY A 167 -22.38 -6.74 -13.53
C GLY A 167 -22.85 -7.49 -12.28
N LEU A 168 -22.15 -7.34 -11.15
CA LEU A 168 -22.47 -7.95 -9.87
C LEU A 168 -21.94 -7.07 -8.73
N VAL A 169 -22.69 -6.99 -7.64
CA VAL A 169 -22.28 -6.34 -6.39
C VAL A 169 -22.21 -7.38 -5.29
N PHE A 170 -21.08 -7.47 -4.62
CA PHE A 170 -20.93 -8.25 -3.39
C PHE A 170 -20.79 -7.31 -2.19
N ALA A 171 -21.56 -7.55 -1.14
CA ALA A 171 -21.44 -6.86 0.13
C ALA A 171 -21.15 -7.85 1.26
N GLN A 172 -20.26 -7.52 2.18
CA GLN A 172 -20.00 -8.37 3.34
C GLN A 172 -21.27 -8.58 4.18
N ASP A 173 -22.07 -7.52 4.32
CA ASP A 173 -23.39 -7.53 4.93
C ASP A 173 -24.31 -6.60 4.13
N ALA A 174 -25.32 -7.15 3.47
CA ALA A 174 -26.22 -6.38 2.61
C ALA A 174 -27.01 -5.30 3.39
N ALA A 175 -27.32 -5.54 4.67
CA ALA A 175 -28.01 -4.57 5.52
C ALA A 175 -27.09 -3.41 5.93
N GLN A 176 -25.85 -3.71 6.32
CA GLN A 176 -24.85 -2.70 6.66
C GLN A 176 -24.50 -1.82 5.44
N TYR A 177 -24.38 -2.44 4.27
CA TYR A 177 -24.01 -1.76 3.02
C TYR A 177 -25.21 -1.25 2.21
N LYS A 178 -26.44 -1.27 2.78
CA LYS A 178 -27.67 -0.82 2.09
C LYS A 178 -27.57 0.59 1.49
N GLY A 179 -26.73 1.46 2.07
CA GLY A 179 -26.45 2.78 1.56
C GLY A 179 -25.93 2.80 0.12
N ALA A 180 -25.26 1.75 -0.35
CA ALA A 180 -24.82 1.64 -1.73
C ALA A 180 -25.97 1.49 -2.73
N ARG A 181 -27.13 1.01 -2.30
CA ARG A 181 -28.34 0.91 -3.14
C ARG A 181 -28.94 2.26 -3.52
N SER A 182 -28.50 3.36 -2.91
CA SER A 182 -28.85 4.71 -3.38
C SER A 182 -28.13 5.11 -4.67
N VAL A 183 -27.10 4.35 -5.09
CA VAL A 183 -26.40 4.55 -6.35
C VAL A 183 -27.08 3.70 -7.44
N PRO A 184 -27.68 4.32 -8.47
CA PRO A 184 -28.54 3.61 -9.44
C PRO A 184 -27.85 2.42 -10.13
N LEU A 185 -26.59 2.56 -10.53
CA LEU A 185 -25.82 1.50 -11.18
C LEU A 185 -25.55 0.30 -10.26
N LEU A 186 -25.39 0.53 -8.96
CA LEU A 186 -25.25 -0.55 -7.99
C LEU A 186 -26.59 -1.17 -7.63
N ALA A 187 -27.65 -0.37 -7.53
CA ALA A 187 -29.00 -0.86 -7.27
C ALA A 187 -29.55 -1.74 -8.39
N GLY A 188 -29.20 -1.43 -9.64
CA GLY A 188 -29.64 -2.16 -10.83
C GLY A 188 -28.90 -3.47 -11.08
N ALA A 189 -27.75 -3.71 -10.45
CA ALA A 189 -26.98 -4.94 -10.57
C ALA A 189 -27.51 -6.02 -9.59
N PRO A 190 -27.33 -7.33 -9.90
CA PRO A 190 -27.52 -8.41 -8.94
C PRO A 190 -26.62 -8.24 -7.70
N TRP A 191 -27.12 -8.69 -6.53
CA TRP A 191 -26.38 -8.63 -5.27
C TRP A 191 -26.11 -10.01 -4.69
N LEU A 192 -24.91 -10.17 -4.11
CA LEU A 192 -24.54 -11.27 -3.22
C LEU A 192 -24.12 -10.71 -1.85
N SER A 193 -24.25 -11.49 -0.80
CA SER A 193 -23.81 -11.12 0.55
C SER A 193 -22.98 -12.24 1.17
N ALA A 194 -22.07 -11.91 2.09
CA ALA A 194 -21.43 -12.91 2.94
C ALA A 194 -22.38 -13.34 4.05
N ALA A 195 -23.01 -12.36 4.74
CA ALA A 195 -23.96 -12.61 5.81
C ALA A 195 -25.39 -12.85 5.26
N PRO A 196 -26.19 -13.73 5.90
CA PRO A 196 -27.61 -13.86 5.61
C PRO A 196 -28.32 -12.52 5.83
N GLY A 197 -28.97 -12.01 4.78
CA GLY A 197 -29.72 -10.75 4.83
C GLY A 197 -31.23 -10.99 4.95
N THR A 198 -31.98 -9.96 5.38
CA THR A 198 -33.45 -9.95 5.45
C THR A 198 -34.11 -9.68 4.09
N ASP A 199 -33.33 -9.23 3.09
CA ASP A 199 -33.84 -8.67 1.82
C ASP A 199 -33.89 -9.69 0.66
N GLY A 200 -33.75 -10.99 0.95
CA GLY A 200 -33.73 -12.03 -0.08
C GLY A 200 -32.48 -12.06 -0.94
N VAL A 201 -31.43 -11.35 -0.53
CA VAL A 201 -30.09 -11.39 -1.20
C VAL A 201 -29.46 -12.76 -0.96
N PRO A 202 -29.07 -13.52 -2.00
CA PRO A 202 -28.41 -14.80 -1.81
C PRO A 202 -27.06 -14.63 -1.16
N THR A 203 -26.67 -15.60 -0.33
CA THR A 203 -25.34 -15.61 0.29
C THR A 203 -24.32 -16.28 -0.63
N LEU A 204 -23.06 -15.83 -0.56
CA LEU A 204 -21.98 -16.47 -1.29
C LEU A 204 -21.85 -17.96 -0.92
N ALA A 205 -22.06 -18.30 0.35
CA ALA A 205 -22.02 -19.67 0.85
C ALA A 205 -23.05 -20.60 0.18
N SER A 206 -24.22 -20.07 -0.21
CA SER A 206 -25.23 -20.86 -0.94
C SER A 206 -24.78 -21.33 -2.32
N LEU A 207 -23.70 -20.73 -2.85
CA LEU A 207 -23.13 -21.05 -4.16
C LEU A 207 -22.04 -22.15 -4.10
N TYR A 208 -21.54 -22.51 -2.93
CA TYR A 208 -20.44 -23.47 -2.77
C TYR A 208 -20.81 -24.90 -3.20
N GLY A 209 -22.12 -25.20 -3.31
CA GLY A 209 -22.63 -26.45 -3.85
C GLY A 209 -22.86 -26.44 -5.37
N THR A 210 -22.53 -25.38 -6.09
CA THR A 210 -22.72 -25.32 -7.55
C THR A 210 -21.87 -26.38 -8.24
N PRO A 211 -22.47 -27.31 -9.03
CA PRO A 211 -21.72 -28.33 -9.75
C PRO A 211 -20.78 -27.70 -10.78
N VAL A 212 -19.49 -28.03 -10.72
CA VAL A 212 -18.45 -27.52 -11.61
C VAL A 212 -18.49 -28.28 -12.94
N GLY A 213 -18.70 -27.58 -14.03
CA GLY A 213 -18.70 -28.10 -15.39
C GLY A 213 -17.43 -27.79 -16.17
N PRO A 214 -17.33 -28.27 -17.43
CA PRO A 214 -16.17 -28.05 -18.28
C PRO A 214 -15.95 -26.57 -18.66
N GLN A 215 -16.95 -25.71 -18.47
CA GLN A 215 -16.90 -24.28 -18.77
C GLN A 215 -15.84 -23.56 -17.93
N VAL A 216 -15.69 -23.92 -16.64
CA VAL A 216 -14.66 -23.33 -15.76
C VAL A 216 -13.27 -23.63 -16.29
N ALA A 217 -13.01 -24.88 -16.68
CA ALA A 217 -11.72 -25.27 -17.25
C ALA A 217 -11.45 -24.59 -18.61
N ALA A 218 -12.50 -24.39 -19.43
CA ALA A 218 -12.38 -23.67 -20.69
C ALA A 218 -12.09 -22.18 -20.48
N ALA A 219 -12.84 -21.51 -19.60
CA ALA A 219 -12.62 -20.09 -19.26
C ALA A 219 -11.23 -19.88 -18.66
N ARG A 220 -10.80 -20.75 -17.72
CA ARG A 220 -9.45 -20.69 -17.13
C ARG A 220 -8.34 -20.75 -18.19
N ARG A 221 -8.46 -21.62 -19.20
CA ARG A 221 -7.49 -21.70 -20.31
C ARG A 221 -7.47 -20.46 -21.19
N ALA A 222 -8.57 -19.71 -21.26
CA ALA A 222 -8.65 -18.47 -22.01
C ALA A 222 -8.00 -17.28 -21.28
N VAL A 223 -7.84 -17.36 -19.95
CA VAL A 223 -7.16 -16.32 -19.17
C VAL A 223 -5.66 -16.31 -19.51
N GLN A 224 -5.18 -15.12 -19.88
CA GLN A 224 -3.79 -14.86 -20.24
C GLN A 224 -3.17 -13.84 -19.29
N SER A 225 -1.86 -13.67 -19.35
CA SER A 225 -1.14 -12.63 -18.58
C SER A 225 -1.65 -11.21 -18.81
N THR A 226 -2.20 -10.94 -19.99
CA THR A 226 -2.80 -9.63 -20.35
C THR A 226 -4.25 -9.45 -19.88
N THR A 227 -4.92 -10.52 -19.44
CA THR A 227 -6.29 -10.45 -18.92
C THR A 227 -6.33 -9.60 -17.64
N VAL A 228 -7.29 -8.65 -17.58
CA VAL A 228 -7.50 -7.83 -16.38
C VAL A 228 -8.06 -8.70 -15.26
N ALA A 229 -7.33 -8.77 -14.16
CA ALA A 229 -7.69 -9.53 -12.96
C ALA A 229 -8.42 -8.66 -11.93
N LYS A 230 -7.87 -7.47 -11.68
CA LYS A 230 -8.41 -6.49 -10.71
C LYS A 230 -8.50 -5.09 -11.31
N ILE A 231 -9.46 -4.32 -10.80
CA ILE A 231 -9.55 -2.88 -11.02
C ILE A 231 -9.50 -2.21 -9.66
N LEU A 232 -8.39 -1.53 -9.36
CA LEU A 232 -8.19 -0.87 -8.08
C LEU A 232 -8.32 0.65 -8.25
N PHE A 233 -9.23 1.26 -7.48
CA PHE A 233 -9.43 2.70 -7.55
C PHE A 233 -8.43 3.45 -6.68
N THR A 234 -7.84 4.50 -7.25
CA THR A 234 -6.95 5.44 -6.55
C THR A 234 -7.52 6.85 -6.63
N SER A 235 -7.30 7.64 -5.58
CA SER A 235 -7.57 9.08 -5.62
C SER A 235 -6.46 9.75 -6.43
N GLY A 236 -6.72 10.02 -7.71
CA GLY A 236 -5.75 10.70 -8.55
C GLY A 236 -5.33 12.08 -8.00
N SER A 237 -4.22 12.62 -8.49
CA SER A 237 -3.75 13.99 -8.17
C SER A 237 -4.79 15.09 -8.46
N THR A 238 -5.78 14.80 -9.29
CA THR A 238 -6.92 15.69 -9.62
C THR A 238 -8.12 15.51 -8.68
N GLY A 239 -8.03 14.57 -7.72
CA GLY A 239 -9.11 14.27 -6.79
C GLY A 239 -10.17 13.29 -7.30
N ALA A 240 -10.39 13.13 -8.61
CA ALA A 240 -11.32 12.14 -9.16
C ALA A 240 -10.76 10.71 -9.11
N PRO A 241 -11.60 9.67 -8.86
CA PRO A 241 -11.16 8.29 -8.86
C PRO A 241 -10.63 7.84 -10.22
N LYS A 242 -9.54 7.06 -10.21
CA LYS A 242 -8.99 6.39 -11.40
C LYS A 242 -9.00 4.89 -11.15
N GLY A 243 -9.62 4.13 -12.03
CA GLY A 243 -9.60 2.67 -11.99
C GLY A 243 -8.34 2.12 -12.65
N VAL A 244 -7.37 1.69 -11.87
CA VAL A 244 -6.11 1.12 -12.35
C VAL A 244 -6.33 -0.32 -12.78
N LEU A 245 -6.02 -0.64 -14.04
CA LEU A 245 -6.12 -1.99 -14.56
C LEU A 245 -4.95 -2.83 -14.07
N ASN A 246 -5.22 -3.85 -13.27
CA ASN A 246 -4.22 -4.83 -12.83
C ASN A 246 -4.43 -6.14 -13.57
N THR A 247 -3.50 -6.50 -14.46
CA THR A 247 -3.56 -7.76 -15.21
C THR A 247 -2.98 -8.92 -14.40
N HIS A 248 -3.30 -10.16 -14.80
CA HIS A 248 -2.68 -11.35 -14.20
C HIS A 248 -1.16 -11.31 -14.29
N GLY A 249 -0.61 -10.90 -15.44
CA GLY A 249 0.83 -10.76 -15.64
C GLY A 249 1.49 -9.77 -14.69
N MET A 250 0.82 -8.64 -14.40
CA MET A 250 1.30 -7.68 -13.38
C MET A 250 1.41 -8.34 -12.00
N LEU A 251 0.34 -9.01 -11.57
CA LEU A 251 0.28 -9.65 -10.25
C LEU A 251 1.30 -10.77 -10.12
N CYS A 252 1.39 -11.65 -11.12
CA CYS A 252 2.33 -12.77 -11.15
C CYS A 252 3.79 -12.29 -11.16
N SER A 253 4.09 -11.28 -11.99
CA SER A 253 5.44 -10.71 -12.09
C SER A 253 5.88 -10.06 -10.79
N ALA A 254 4.99 -9.31 -10.12
CA ALA A 254 5.32 -8.61 -8.88
C ALA A 254 5.66 -9.59 -7.74
N VAL A 255 4.83 -10.63 -7.53
CA VAL A 255 5.10 -11.60 -6.46
C VAL A 255 6.29 -12.50 -6.78
N GLN A 256 6.48 -12.86 -8.06
CA GLN A 256 7.62 -13.66 -8.49
C GLN A 256 8.92 -12.88 -8.34
N ALA A 257 8.96 -11.61 -8.76
CA ALA A 257 10.13 -10.76 -8.61
C ALA A 257 10.54 -10.58 -7.14
N SER A 258 9.56 -10.37 -6.24
CA SER A 258 9.82 -10.31 -4.79
C SER A 258 10.45 -11.61 -4.26
N GLY A 259 9.90 -12.76 -4.65
CA GLY A 259 10.40 -14.05 -4.19
C GLY A 259 11.75 -14.44 -4.78
N LEU A 260 12.16 -13.90 -5.94
CA LEU A 260 13.50 -14.06 -6.48
C LEU A 260 14.56 -13.25 -5.71
N LEU A 261 14.16 -12.13 -5.10
CA LEU A 261 15.06 -11.29 -4.30
C LEU A 261 15.13 -11.72 -2.84
N VAL A 262 14.04 -12.28 -2.31
CA VAL A 262 13.95 -12.69 -0.90
C VAL A 262 13.30 -14.07 -0.83
N ALA A 263 14.06 -15.06 -0.41
CA ALA A 263 13.58 -16.42 -0.22
C ALA A 263 13.50 -16.75 1.27
N ASN A 264 12.34 -17.17 1.73
CA ASN A 264 12.11 -17.65 3.09
C ASN A 264 12.48 -19.14 3.17
N ALA A 265 13.19 -19.56 4.23
CA ALA A 265 13.49 -20.96 4.48
C ALA A 265 12.28 -21.74 5.02
N GLN A 266 11.29 -21.03 5.57
CA GLN A 266 10.04 -21.59 6.10
C GLN A 266 8.84 -20.97 5.40
N LEU A 267 7.72 -21.72 5.43
CA LEU A 267 6.44 -21.22 4.94
C LEU A 267 6.03 -19.97 5.74
N PRO A 268 5.65 -18.87 5.05
CA PRO A 268 5.28 -17.66 5.73
C PRO A 268 3.94 -17.81 6.47
N VAL A 269 3.90 -17.26 7.68
CA VAL A 269 2.69 -17.01 8.44
C VAL A 269 2.57 -15.51 8.59
N GLY A 270 1.60 -14.93 7.92
CA GLY A 270 1.30 -13.49 7.96
C GLY A 270 0.16 -13.19 8.94
N LEU A 271 0.20 -12.01 9.53
CA LEU A 271 -0.91 -11.36 10.22
C LEU A 271 -1.03 -9.97 9.64
N ASP A 272 -2.16 -9.65 8.98
CA ASP A 272 -2.28 -8.41 8.20
C ASP A 272 -3.69 -7.81 8.29
N TRP A 273 -3.75 -6.52 8.63
CA TRP A 273 -4.95 -5.69 8.65
C TRP A 273 -5.10 -4.83 7.39
N LEU A 274 -4.08 -4.82 6.50
CA LEU A 274 -4.05 -3.94 5.33
C LEU A 274 -5.25 -4.19 4.42
N PRO A 275 -5.96 -3.14 4.01
CA PRO A 275 -7.17 -3.28 3.21
C PRO A 275 -6.91 -3.91 1.83
N TRP A 276 -7.77 -4.84 1.41
CA TRP A 276 -7.61 -5.52 0.12
C TRP A 276 -8.07 -4.70 -1.09
N HIS A 277 -8.71 -3.57 -0.89
CA HIS A 277 -8.93 -2.56 -1.93
C HIS A 277 -7.68 -1.71 -2.20
N HIS A 278 -6.60 -1.93 -1.44
CA HIS A 278 -5.28 -1.37 -1.68
C HIS A 278 -4.32 -2.43 -2.21
N THR A 279 -3.43 -1.98 -3.11
CA THR A 279 -2.46 -2.86 -3.76
C THR A 279 -1.49 -3.54 -2.78
N VAL A 280 -1.19 -2.95 -1.62
CA VAL A 280 -0.28 -3.58 -0.63
C VAL A 280 -0.96 -4.78 0.03
N GLY A 281 -2.14 -4.62 0.65
CA GLY A 281 -2.87 -5.73 1.26
C GLY A 281 -3.39 -6.73 0.23
N GLY A 282 -4.10 -6.24 -0.80
CA GLY A 282 -4.79 -7.08 -1.77
C GLY A 282 -3.90 -7.73 -2.83
N ASN A 283 -2.72 -7.18 -3.12
CA ASN A 283 -1.79 -7.75 -4.09
C ASN A 283 -0.49 -8.24 -3.43
N ALA A 284 0.26 -7.37 -2.71
CA ALA A 284 1.54 -7.80 -2.16
C ALA A 284 1.38 -8.86 -1.06
N THR A 285 0.55 -8.60 -0.03
CA THR A 285 0.40 -9.54 1.08
C THR A 285 -0.34 -10.79 0.67
N LEU A 286 -1.58 -10.67 0.16
CA LEU A 286 -2.44 -11.82 -0.16
C LEU A 286 -1.79 -12.73 -1.20
N HIS A 287 -1.33 -12.17 -2.33
CA HIS A 287 -0.74 -12.98 -3.40
C HIS A 287 0.68 -13.44 -3.07
N GLY A 288 1.44 -12.69 -2.24
CA GLY A 288 2.75 -13.12 -1.75
C GLY A 288 2.66 -14.38 -0.89
N ILE A 289 1.73 -14.39 0.07
CA ILE A 289 1.42 -15.57 0.90
C ILE A 289 0.96 -16.74 0.03
N LEU A 290 0.05 -16.49 -0.92
CA LEU A 290 -0.46 -17.50 -1.84
C LEU A 290 0.66 -18.12 -2.68
N ARG A 291 1.57 -17.30 -3.25
CA ARG A 291 2.70 -17.78 -4.04
C ARG A 291 3.58 -18.78 -3.26
N GLU A 292 3.83 -18.47 -2.00
CA GLU A 292 4.70 -19.28 -1.14
C GLU A 292 3.98 -20.47 -0.46
N GLY A 293 2.66 -20.57 -0.60
CA GLY A 293 1.87 -21.62 0.06
C GLY A 293 1.77 -21.42 1.57
N GLY A 294 1.86 -20.19 2.03
CA GLY A 294 1.78 -19.83 3.44
C GLY A 294 0.36 -19.73 3.98
N THR A 295 0.26 -19.21 5.21
CA THR A 295 -1.02 -18.92 5.89
C THR A 295 -1.12 -17.44 6.17
N LEU A 296 -2.25 -16.81 5.85
CA LEU A 296 -2.56 -15.43 6.19
C LEU A 296 -3.69 -15.37 7.21
N TYR A 297 -3.40 -14.82 8.37
CA TYR A 297 -4.40 -14.44 9.37
C TYR A 297 -4.86 -13.01 9.07
N ILE A 298 -6.15 -12.83 8.82
CA ILE A 298 -6.79 -11.53 8.60
C ILE A 298 -6.96 -10.88 9.96
N ASP A 299 -6.20 -9.81 10.22
CA ASP A 299 -6.24 -9.07 11.47
C ASP A 299 -7.47 -8.15 11.49
N ASP A 300 -8.30 -8.29 12.50
CA ASP A 300 -9.48 -7.44 12.75
C ASP A 300 -9.13 -6.15 13.51
N GLY A 301 -7.86 -5.96 13.88
CA GLY A 301 -7.32 -4.73 14.46
C GLY A 301 -6.93 -3.71 13.40
N ARG A 302 -6.54 -2.52 13.85
CA ARG A 302 -6.03 -1.42 13.01
C ARG A 302 -5.08 -0.54 13.82
N PRO A 303 -4.15 0.20 13.15
CA PRO A 303 -3.24 1.13 13.83
C PRO A 303 -3.96 2.46 14.15
N THR A 304 -5.00 2.37 14.96
CA THR A 304 -5.74 3.49 15.50
C THR A 304 -5.95 3.30 16.98
N PRO A 305 -6.04 4.38 17.78
CA PRO A 305 -6.39 4.30 19.19
C PRO A 305 -7.69 3.50 19.37
N GLY A 306 -7.68 2.53 20.29
CA GLY A 306 -8.81 1.63 20.55
C GLY A 306 -8.85 0.34 19.71
N GLU A 307 -8.33 0.36 18.47
CA GLU A 307 -8.33 -0.83 17.59
C GLU A 307 -6.99 -1.61 17.62
N ILE A 308 -5.88 -0.95 17.95
CA ILE A 308 -4.55 -1.58 18.00
C ILE A 308 -4.49 -2.73 19.03
N GLY A 309 -5.32 -2.69 20.07
CA GLY A 309 -5.42 -3.73 21.09
C GLY A 309 -5.79 -5.10 20.52
N LYS A 310 -6.61 -5.15 19.46
CA LYS A 310 -6.95 -6.39 18.75
C LYS A 310 -5.72 -6.96 18.02
N THR A 311 -5.00 -6.12 17.27
CA THR A 311 -3.74 -6.51 16.64
C THR A 311 -2.74 -7.06 17.64
N ILE A 312 -2.61 -6.44 18.82
CA ILE A 312 -1.74 -6.90 19.90
C ILE A 312 -2.16 -8.29 20.39
N ALA A 313 -3.46 -8.52 20.61
CA ALA A 313 -3.98 -9.83 20.98
C ALA A 313 -3.71 -10.88 19.90
N ASN A 314 -3.96 -10.54 18.63
CA ASN A 314 -3.72 -11.42 17.50
C ASN A 314 -2.24 -11.75 17.29
N ILE A 315 -1.32 -10.82 17.55
CA ILE A 315 0.13 -11.08 17.53
C ILE A 315 0.52 -12.19 18.53
N ARG A 316 -0.05 -12.16 19.72
CA ARG A 316 0.22 -13.19 20.75
C ARG A 316 -0.27 -14.57 20.34
N ASP A 317 -1.45 -14.64 19.69
CA ASP A 317 -2.02 -15.88 19.20
C ASP A 317 -1.23 -16.46 18.02
N VAL A 318 -0.96 -15.62 17.00
CA VAL A 318 -0.45 -16.05 15.69
C VAL A 318 1.07 -16.14 15.66
N ARG A 319 1.77 -15.21 16.29
CA ARG A 319 3.24 -15.10 16.24
C ARG A 319 3.75 -15.14 14.80
N PRO A 320 3.53 -14.09 13.99
CA PRO A 320 3.82 -14.09 12.57
C PRO A 320 5.32 -14.29 12.29
N THR A 321 5.64 -14.87 11.13
CA THR A 321 7.02 -15.05 10.68
C THR A 321 7.54 -13.88 9.86
N SER A 322 6.64 -13.11 9.26
CA SER A 322 6.94 -11.89 8.50
C SER A 322 5.86 -10.84 8.75
N LEU A 323 6.25 -9.57 8.72
CA LEU A 323 5.35 -8.44 8.85
C LEU A 323 5.60 -7.47 7.69
N LEU A 324 4.53 -7.14 6.94
CA LEU A 324 4.49 -5.99 6.05
C LEU A 324 3.47 -5.01 6.63
N SER A 325 3.89 -3.77 6.92
CA SER A 325 3.00 -2.81 7.54
C SER A 325 3.33 -1.37 7.14
N VAL A 326 2.58 -0.42 7.66
CA VAL A 326 2.80 1.01 7.45
C VAL A 326 3.52 1.63 8.65
N PRO A 327 4.24 2.76 8.48
CA PRO A 327 5.00 3.38 9.55
C PRO A 327 4.21 3.68 10.83
N SER A 328 2.96 4.13 10.71
CA SER A 328 2.10 4.42 11.88
C SER A 328 1.80 3.18 12.72
N ALA A 329 1.59 2.03 12.08
CA ALA A 329 1.40 0.77 12.80
C ALA A 329 2.67 0.33 13.54
N LEU A 330 3.84 0.47 12.90
CA LEU A 330 5.13 0.15 13.52
C LEU A 330 5.42 1.04 14.72
N GLN A 331 5.08 2.34 14.65
CA GLN A 331 5.16 3.26 15.79
C GLN A 331 4.33 2.77 16.95
N MET A 332 3.04 2.48 16.74
CA MET A 332 2.13 2.03 17.80
C MET A 332 2.54 0.68 18.38
N LEU A 333 3.06 -0.23 17.54
CA LEU A 333 3.59 -1.52 18.01
C LEU A 333 4.87 -1.33 18.83
N ALA A 334 5.77 -0.40 18.46
CA ALA A 334 6.95 -0.08 19.26
C ALA A 334 6.54 0.44 20.64
N ASP A 335 5.60 1.41 20.70
CA ASP A 335 5.08 1.96 21.95
C ASP A 335 4.52 0.85 22.86
N ALA A 336 3.74 -0.08 22.29
CA ALA A 336 3.15 -1.20 23.04
C ALA A 336 4.21 -2.20 23.53
N MET A 337 5.21 -2.54 22.70
CA MET A 337 6.27 -3.50 23.06
C MET A 337 7.29 -2.94 24.04
N GLU A 338 7.47 -1.64 24.13
CA GLU A 338 8.29 -0.98 25.15
C GLU A 338 7.65 -1.09 26.54
N ALA A 339 6.31 -1.12 26.58
CA ALA A 339 5.53 -1.24 27.82
C ALA A 339 5.22 -2.70 28.22
N ASP A 340 5.39 -3.67 27.31
CA ASP A 340 4.95 -5.06 27.47
C ASP A 340 5.98 -6.05 26.93
N ASP A 341 6.81 -6.59 27.81
CA ASP A 341 7.86 -7.56 27.49
C ASP A 341 7.28 -8.86 26.90
N ALA A 342 6.13 -9.32 27.39
CA ALA A 342 5.49 -10.55 26.87
C ALA A 342 4.98 -10.37 25.44
N LEU A 343 4.46 -9.17 25.09
CA LEU A 343 4.13 -8.84 23.72
C LEU A 343 5.37 -8.81 22.83
N ARG A 344 6.44 -8.16 23.29
CA ARG A 344 7.71 -8.09 22.54
C ARG A 344 8.27 -9.49 22.27
N GLU A 345 8.31 -10.35 23.26
CA GLU A 345 8.77 -11.74 23.11
C GLU A 345 7.88 -12.52 22.13
N ALA A 346 6.55 -12.41 22.25
CA ALA A 346 5.63 -13.04 21.30
C ALA A 346 5.84 -12.55 19.86
N PHE A 347 5.98 -11.23 19.67
CA PHE A 347 6.19 -10.62 18.36
C PHE A 347 7.46 -11.11 17.66
N PHE A 348 8.60 -11.11 18.36
CA PHE A 348 9.88 -11.51 17.78
C PHE A 348 10.14 -13.02 17.82
N SER A 349 9.33 -13.83 18.54
CA SER A 349 9.59 -15.27 18.73
C SER A 349 9.80 -16.04 17.41
N ARG A 350 9.03 -15.73 16.38
CA ARG A 350 9.08 -16.38 15.06
C ARG A 350 9.36 -15.39 13.92
N LEU A 351 9.36 -14.08 14.21
CA LEU A 351 9.54 -13.05 13.20
C LEU A 351 10.96 -13.10 12.64
N ARG A 352 11.08 -13.05 11.32
CA ARG A 352 12.38 -13.08 10.61
C ARG A 352 12.61 -11.82 9.80
N ARG A 353 11.52 -11.18 9.34
CA ARG A 353 11.61 -10.00 8.51
C ARG A 353 10.47 -9.04 8.83
N MET A 354 10.83 -7.75 8.84
CA MET A 354 9.89 -6.65 8.76
C MET A 354 10.07 -5.90 7.44
N THR A 355 8.95 -5.49 6.87
CA THR A 355 8.93 -4.62 5.68
C THR A 355 7.94 -3.49 5.93
N TYR A 356 8.29 -2.29 5.54
CA TYR A 356 7.34 -1.18 5.52
C TYR A 356 7.07 -0.71 4.10
N ALA A 357 5.88 -0.17 3.86
CA ALA A 357 5.48 0.38 2.58
C ALA A 357 4.44 1.50 2.75
N GLY A 358 4.17 2.23 1.68
CA GLY A 358 3.09 3.23 1.60
C GLY A 358 3.44 4.62 2.13
N ALA A 359 4.47 4.75 2.96
CA ALA A 359 5.03 6.03 3.42
C ALA A 359 6.49 5.85 3.86
N SER A 360 7.23 6.94 3.99
CA SER A 360 8.58 6.92 4.55
C SER A 360 8.56 6.59 6.05
N LEU A 361 9.45 5.69 6.48
CA LEU A 361 9.61 5.33 7.88
C LEU A 361 10.53 6.33 8.58
N PRO A 362 10.10 6.99 9.67
CA PRO A 362 10.99 7.82 10.49
C PRO A 362 12.16 7.01 11.04
N GLN A 363 13.35 7.59 11.03
CA GLN A 363 14.57 6.94 11.54
C GLN A 363 14.43 6.51 13.00
N GLU A 364 13.74 7.30 13.82
CA GLU A 364 13.47 6.98 15.23
C GLU A 364 12.69 5.67 15.37
N VAL A 365 11.61 5.49 14.60
CA VAL A 365 10.79 4.25 14.62
C VAL A 365 11.64 3.05 14.19
N TRP A 366 12.45 3.21 13.14
CA TRP A 366 13.38 2.17 12.70
C TRP A 366 14.34 1.78 13.83
N THR A 367 14.97 2.77 14.47
CA THR A 367 15.93 2.54 15.57
C THR A 367 15.29 1.84 16.76
N ARG A 368 14.08 2.26 17.18
CA ARG A 368 13.32 1.66 18.27
C ARG A 368 12.98 0.19 17.98
N MET A 369 12.44 -0.10 16.77
CA MET A 369 12.12 -1.46 16.37
C MET A 369 13.35 -2.38 16.35
N GLN A 370 14.50 -1.89 15.88
CA GLN A 370 15.75 -2.64 15.93
C GLN A 370 16.27 -2.85 17.36
N ALA A 371 16.15 -1.85 18.23
CA ALA A 371 16.53 -1.99 19.64
C ALA A 371 15.67 -3.05 20.36
N LEU A 372 14.36 -3.09 20.08
CA LEU A 372 13.45 -4.11 20.59
C LEU A 372 13.81 -5.51 20.06
N ALA A 373 14.17 -5.62 18.79
CA ALA A 373 14.64 -6.88 18.20
C ALA A 373 15.94 -7.36 18.86
N VAL A 374 16.95 -6.49 19.00
CA VAL A 374 18.22 -6.82 19.67
C VAL A 374 18.00 -7.24 21.13
N ARG A 375 17.14 -6.52 21.86
CA ARG A 375 16.78 -6.87 23.24
C ARG A 375 16.18 -8.26 23.36
N THR A 376 15.48 -8.76 22.32
CA THR A 376 14.78 -10.04 22.35
C THR A 376 15.58 -11.17 21.71
N LEU A 377 16.22 -10.89 20.55
CA LEU A 377 16.90 -11.89 19.72
C LEU A 377 18.42 -11.89 19.89
N GLY A 378 18.99 -10.91 20.59
CA GLY A 378 20.43 -10.68 20.67
C GLY A 378 21.06 -10.10 19.40
N GLN A 379 20.28 -9.87 18.34
CA GLN A 379 20.74 -9.36 17.04
C GLN A 379 19.65 -8.54 16.34
N PRO A 380 20.02 -7.66 15.40
CA PRO A 380 19.05 -6.94 14.56
C PRO A 380 18.23 -7.90 13.70
N ILE A 381 16.99 -7.49 13.36
CA ILE A 381 16.14 -8.20 12.41
C ILE A 381 16.30 -7.61 11.00
N ALA A 382 16.11 -8.43 9.97
CA ALA A 382 16.01 -7.95 8.59
C ALA A 382 14.81 -6.98 8.46
N PHE A 383 15.09 -5.70 8.25
CA PHE A 383 14.10 -4.65 8.18
C PHE A 383 14.34 -3.79 6.95
N GLY A 384 13.42 -3.79 6.01
CA GLY A 384 13.57 -3.13 4.72
C GLY A 384 12.28 -2.46 4.25
N ALA A 385 12.35 -1.81 3.10
CA ALA A 385 11.24 -1.12 2.46
C ALA A 385 10.76 -1.84 1.21
N GLY A 386 9.46 -1.69 0.91
CA GLY A 386 8.89 -1.92 -0.41
C GLY A 386 8.37 -0.62 -0.98
N TYR A 387 8.74 -0.30 -2.21
CA TYR A 387 8.32 0.91 -2.91
C TYR A 387 7.61 0.57 -4.21
N GLY A 388 6.49 1.26 -4.46
CA GLY A 388 5.69 1.15 -5.66
C GLY A 388 4.33 1.80 -5.52
N THR A 389 3.54 1.70 -6.59
CA THR A 389 2.20 2.28 -6.69
C THR A 389 1.20 1.21 -7.13
N THR A 390 -0.09 1.53 -7.13
CA THR A 390 -1.14 0.64 -7.66
C THR A 390 -0.88 0.29 -9.12
N GLU A 391 -0.34 1.24 -9.88
CA GLU A 391 -0.01 1.11 -11.30
C GLU A 391 1.21 0.21 -11.57
N THR A 392 1.92 -0.22 -10.53
CA THR A 392 3.09 -1.11 -10.64
C THR A 392 2.91 -2.45 -9.93
N GLY A 393 1.71 -2.79 -9.52
CA GLY A 393 1.21 -4.05 -9.04
C GLY A 393 1.69 -4.71 -7.73
N PRO A 394 2.23 -4.09 -6.68
CA PRO A 394 2.65 -2.74 -6.29
C PRO A 394 4.17 -2.48 -6.31
N GLY A 395 4.97 -3.31 -6.94
CA GLY A 395 6.43 -3.29 -6.75
C GLY A 395 7.19 -2.52 -7.81
N ILE A 396 8.03 -1.55 -7.43
CA ILE A 396 9.08 -0.93 -8.24
C ILE A 396 10.45 -1.36 -7.75
N SER A 397 10.69 -1.17 -6.46
CA SER A 397 11.94 -1.53 -5.80
C SER A 397 11.70 -2.09 -4.41
N ILE A 398 12.67 -2.82 -3.91
CA ILE A 398 12.63 -3.42 -2.58
C ILE A 398 14.03 -3.43 -1.96
N THR A 399 14.10 -3.19 -0.67
CA THR A 399 15.33 -3.42 0.10
C THR A 399 15.41 -4.92 0.40
N HIS A 400 16.32 -5.61 -0.27
CA HIS A 400 16.58 -7.05 -0.12
C HIS A 400 17.96 -7.31 0.50
N TRP A 401 18.29 -6.54 1.51
CA TRP A 401 19.46 -6.67 2.38
C TRP A 401 19.12 -6.09 3.76
N PRO A 402 19.89 -6.36 4.81
CA PRO A 402 19.74 -5.67 6.08
C PRO A 402 20.02 -4.17 5.91
N SER A 403 18.96 -3.36 5.90
CA SER A 403 19.06 -1.89 5.77
C SER A 403 19.62 -1.28 7.06
N GLN A 404 20.24 -0.09 6.94
CA GLN A 404 20.86 0.61 8.05
C GLN A 404 20.05 1.82 8.53
N GLY A 405 18.87 2.05 7.92
CA GLY A 405 18.05 3.20 8.28
C GLY A 405 16.70 3.25 7.55
N GLY A 406 15.86 4.19 7.99
CA GLY A 406 14.60 4.51 7.32
C GLY A 406 14.81 5.34 6.05
N GLY A 407 13.79 5.36 5.18
CA GLY A 407 13.77 6.20 3.96
C GLY A 407 14.44 5.59 2.72
N GLU A 408 15.19 4.49 2.85
CA GLU A 408 15.66 3.72 1.70
C GLU A 408 14.47 3.03 1.01
N ILE A 409 14.45 3.04 -0.33
CA ILE A 409 13.43 2.34 -1.13
C ILE A 409 14.00 1.19 -1.96
N GLY A 410 15.28 0.90 -1.79
CA GLY A 410 15.94 -0.28 -2.33
C GLY A 410 16.35 -0.19 -3.80
N LEU A 411 16.43 -1.35 -4.45
CA LEU A 411 16.89 -1.54 -5.83
C LEU A 411 15.74 -2.09 -6.71
N PRO A 412 15.83 -1.91 -8.04
CA PRO A 412 14.80 -2.38 -8.98
C PRO A 412 14.47 -3.85 -8.81
N MET A 413 13.18 -4.17 -8.87
CA MET A 413 12.73 -5.56 -8.90
C MET A 413 13.08 -6.23 -10.23
N PRO A 414 13.32 -7.56 -10.25
CA PRO A 414 13.53 -8.33 -11.48
C PRO A 414 12.46 -8.09 -12.55
N GLY A 415 12.89 -7.93 -13.80
CA GLY A 415 12.00 -7.68 -14.94
C GLY A 415 11.59 -6.21 -15.14
N LEU A 416 11.88 -5.32 -14.18
CA LEU A 416 11.52 -3.91 -14.26
C LEU A 416 12.75 -3.05 -14.56
N THR A 417 12.55 -2.03 -15.40
CA THR A 417 13.53 -0.97 -15.64
C THR A 417 13.04 0.33 -15.00
N ILE A 418 13.84 0.91 -14.13
CA ILE A 418 13.65 2.27 -13.61
C ILE A 418 14.45 3.22 -14.51
N LYS A 419 13.79 4.26 -15.04
CA LYS A 419 14.40 5.40 -15.74
C LYS A 419 14.38 6.60 -14.78
N LEU A 420 15.55 7.05 -14.39
CA LEU A 420 15.77 8.24 -13.58
C LEU A 420 16.00 9.43 -14.53
N VAL A 421 15.07 10.37 -14.55
CA VAL A 421 15.14 11.58 -15.37
C VAL A 421 15.63 12.73 -14.50
N PRO A 422 16.70 13.46 -14.85
CA PRO A 422 17.21 14.56 -14.04
C PRO A 422 16.14 15.60 -13.73
N PHE A 423 16.03 15.99 -12.47
CA PHE A 423 15.16 17.03 -11.96
C PHE A 423 15.89 17.78 -10.85
N GLU A 424 16.52 18.89 -11.19
CA GLU A 424 17.39 19.66 -10.30
C GLU A 424 18.50 18.78 -9.69
N ASP A 425 18.56 18.66 -8.35
CA ASP A 425 19.49 17.81 -7.59
C ASP A 425 18.97 16.37 -7.38
N ARG A 426 17.86 15.99 -8.01
CA ARG A 426 17.11 14.74 -7.86
C ARG A 426 16.79 14.11 -9.20
N TYR A 427 16.00 13.04 -9.14
CA TYR A 427 15.55 12.35 -10.34
C TYR A 427 14.04 12.05 -10.25
N GLU A 428 13.29 12.34 -11.33
CA GLU A 428 11.94 11.82 -11.54
C GLU A 428 12.02 10.33 -11.86
N VAL A 429 11.18 9.54 -11.18
CA VAL A 429 11.07 8.09 -11.42
C VAL A 429 10.10 7.80 -12.54
N ARG A 430 10.54 7.07 -13.56
CA ARG A 430 9.70 6.44 -14.55
C ARG A 430 10.02 4.97 -14.65
N VAL A 431 9.03 4.12 -14.96
CA VAL A 431 9.22 2.67 -14.92
C VAL A 431 8.60 1.97 -16.12
N ARG A 432 9.22 0.88 -16.54
CA ARG A 432 8.73 -0.01 -17.59
C ARG A 432 9.02 -1.45 -17.24
N GLY A 433 8.00 -2.32 -17.33
CA GLY A 433 8.13 -3.73 -17.01
C GLY A 433 6.80 -4.47 -17.02
N PRO A 434 6.81 -5.79 -16.85
CA PRO A 434 5.62 -6.63 -16.93
C PRO A 434 4.61 -6.38 -15.79
N ASN A 435 5.03 -5.75 -14.71
CA ASN A 435 4.18 -5.38 -13.58
C ASN A 435 3.63 -3.95 -13.66
N VAL A 436 3.84 -3.25 -14.77
CA VAL A 436 3.28 -1.90 -15.01
C VAL A 436 1.91 -2.01 -15.66
N THR A 437 0.94 -1.23 -15.18
CA THR A 437 -0.43 -1.21 -15.70
C THR A 437 -0.49 -0.90 -17.19
N PRO A 438 -1.40 -1.50 -17.96
CA PRO A 438 -1.68 -1.07 -19.33
C PRO A 438 -2.43 0.26 -19.38
N GLY A 439 -2.97 0.77 -18.24
CA GLY A 439 -3.66 2.05 -18.20
C GLY A 439 -4.82 2.10 -17.20
N TYR A 440 -5.71 3.05 -17.43
CA TYR A 440 -6.85 3.37 -16.58
C TYR A 440 -8.18 3.01 -17.26
N LEU A 441 -9.07 2.40 -16.48
CA LEU A 441 -10.40 1.97 -16.92
C LEU A 441 -11.17 3.13 -17.57
N ARG A 442 -11.54 2.98 -18.86
CA ARG A 442 -12.35 3.95 -19.64
C ARG A 442 -11.78 5.37 -19.65
N ARG A 443 -10.46 5.53 -19.43
CA ARG A 443 -9.78 6.81 -19.43
C ARG A 443 -8.54 6.78 -20.34
N PRO A 444 -8.75 6.68 -21.68
CA PRO A 444 -7.63 6.67 -22.63
C PRO A 444 -6.82 7.97 -22.59
N ASP A 445 -7.45 9.10 -22.27
CA ASP A 445 -6.81 10.40 -22.06
C ASP A 445 -5.76 10.35 -20.93
N LEU A 446 -6.15 9.83 -19.77
CA LEU A 446 -5.25 9.68 -18.63
C LEU A 446 -4.18 8.61 -18.88
N THR A 447 -4.55 7.56 -19.61
CA THR A 447 -3.61 6.50 -19.98
C THR A 447 -2.50 7.06 -20.88
N ALA A 448 -2.85 7.80 -21.93
CA ALA A 448 -1.86 8.42 -22.82
C ALA A 448 -0.93 9.40 -22.08
N ALA A 449 -1.48 10.21 -21.16
CA ALA A 449 -0.71 11.17 -20.38
C ALA A 449 0.22 10.51 -19.34
N ALA A 450 -0.06 9.27 -18.93
CA ALA A 450 0.69 8.58 -17.90
C ALA A 450 2.02 7.98 -18.38
N PHE A 451 2.23 7.87 -19.69
CA PHE A 451 3.45 7.28 -20.25
C PHE A 451 4.28 8.32 -21.00
N ASP A 452 5.58 8.13 -21.04
CA ASP A 452 6.47 8.92 -21.89
C ASP A 452 6.58 8.29 -23.31
N GLU A 453 7.35 8.95 -24.17
CA GLU A 453 7.52 8.56 -25.58
C GLU A 453 8.20 7.19 -25.73
N GLU A 454 8.96 6.75 -24.71
CA GLU A 454 9.59 5.43 -24.64
C GLU A 454 8.74 4.39 -23.90
N GLN A 455 7.45 4.71 -23.62
CA GLN A 455 6.52 3.84 -22.88
C GLN A 455 6.94 3.54 -21.44
N PHE A 456 7.64 4.47 -20.78
CA PHE A 456 7.83 4.43 -19.34
C PHE A 456 6.67 5.12 -18.63
N TYR A 457 6.06 4.44 -17.68
CA TYR A 457 5.04 5.00 -16.80
C TYR A 457 5.66 6.07 -15.90
N ARG A 458 5.07 7.28 -15.89
CA ARG A 458 5.47 8.41 -15.04
C ARG A 458 4.91 8.21 -13.64
N VAL A 459 5.75 7.81 -12.68
CA VAL A 459 5.32 7.55 -11.30
C VAL A 459 4.89 8.84 -10.59
N GLY A 460 5.56 9.94 -10.93
CA GLY A 460 5.34 11.24 -10.31
C GLY A 460 6.06 11.40 -8.97
N ASP A 461 6.98 10.52 -8.65
CA ASP A 461 7.82 10.58 -7.45
C ASP A 461 9.25 10.99 -7.82
N LEU A 462 9.91 11.63 -6.87
CA LEU A 462 11.32 12.01 -6.93
C LEU A 462 12.16 11.11 -6.02
N VAL A 463 13.38 10.83 -6.46
CA VAL A 463 14.34 10.03 -5.70
C VAL A 463 15.74 10.61 -5.79
N GLN A 464 16.61 10.17 -4.87
CA GLN A 464 18.05 10.36 -4.89
C GLN A 464 18.75 9.02 -4.72
N PHE A 465 19.99 8.88 -5.18
CA PHE A 465 20.82 7.74 -4.77
C PHE A 465 21.13 7.84 -3.26
N ALA A 466 21.06 6.71 -2.57
CA ALA A 466 21.51 6.64 -1.17
C ALA A 466 22.99 7.02 -1.05
N ASN A 467 23.78 6.59 -2.05
CA ASN A 467 25.17 6.95 -2.24
C ASN A 467 25.44 7.11 -3.76
N PRO A 468 25.67 8.34 -4.26
CA PRO A 468 25.92 8.56 -5.69
C PRO A 468 27.17 7.85 -6.24
N ALA A 469 28.15 7.53 -5.39
CA ALA A 469 29.36 6.81 -5.76
C ALA A 469 29.15 5.29 -5.83
N GLN A 470 28.10 4.77 -5.19
CA GLN A 470 27.78 3.36 -5.08
C GLN A 470 26.28 3.14 -5.35
N PRO A 471 25.83 3.09 -6.62
CA PRO A 471 24.42 2.93 -6.98
C PRO A 471 23.76 1.68 -6.39
N GLU A 472 24.53 0.66 -6.07
CA GLU A 472 24.11 -0.56 -5.38
C GLU A 472 23.60 -0.32 -3.95
N ASP A 473 23.90 0.83 -3.34
CA ASP A 473 23.31 1.23 -2.06
C ASP A 473 21.84 1.59 -2.20
N GLY A 474 21.33 1.67 -3.44
CA GLY A 474 19.93 1.86 -3.75
C GLY A 474 19.51 3.32 -3.77
N LEU A 475 18.20 3.50 -3.75
CA LEU A 475 17.53 4.80 -3.86
C LEU A 475 16.90 5.20 -2.53
N ARG A 476 16.74 6.52 -2.35
CA ARG A 476 15.95 7.15 -1.28
C ARG A 476 14.81 7.94 -1.89
N PHE A 477 13.65 7.87 -1.26
CA PHE A 477 12.50 8.69 -1.64
C PHE A 477 12.79 10.16 -1.32
N ALA A 478 12.54 11.04 -2.28
CA ALA A 478 12.83 12.48 -2.20
C ALA A 478 11.61 13.36 -2.52
N GLY A 479 10.40 12.85 -2.27
CA GLY A 479 9.15 13.59 -2.38
C GLY A 479 8.35 13.26 -3.65
N ARG A 480 7.22 13.96 -3.82
CA ARG A 480 6.36 13.87 -5.00
C ARG A 480 6.50 15.07 -5.90
N LEU A 481 6.59 14.84 -7.20
CA LEU A 481 6.68 15.92 -8.19
C LEU A 481 5.48 16.87 -8.11
N SER A 482 4.26 16.33 -7.91
CA SER A 482 3.02 17.11 -7.83
C SER A 482 2.82 17.87 -6.52
N GLU A 483 3.57 17.56 -5.48
CA GLU A 483 3.52 18.24 -4.19
C GLU A 483 4.58 19.33 -4.09
N ASN A 484 5.65 19.26 -4.89
CA ASN A 484 6.67 20.30 -4.94
C ASN A 484 6.12 21.52 -5.68
N PHE A 485 6.42 22.70 -5.16
CA PHE A 485 6.00 23.96 -5.76
C PHE A 485 7.14 24.99 -5.71
N LYS A 486 6.97 26.06 -6.47
CA LYS A 486 7.87 27.22 -6.41
C LYS A 486 7.30 28.29 -5.51
N LEU A 487 8.16 28.98 -4.78
CA LEU A 487 7.85 30.28 -4.21
C LEU A 487 7.85 31.33 -5.32
N SER A 488 7.29 32.51 -5.05
CA SER A 488 7.25 33.66 -6.00
C SER A 488 8.62 34.05 -6.53
N ASN A 489 9.67 33.85 -5.74
CA ASN A 489 11.07 34.09 -6.13
C ASN A 489 11.69 32.98 -7.00
N GLY A 490 10.91 31.97 -7.40
CA GLY A 490 11.36 30.84 -8.21
C GLY A 490 12.02 29.69 -7.46
N SER A 491 12.23 29.81 -6.15
CA SER A 491 12.87 28.75 -5.34
C SER A 491 11.92 27.56 -5.15
N TRP A 492 12.39 26.35 -5.39
CA TRP A 492 11.64 25.12 -5.18
C TRP A 492 11.55 24.74 -3.70
N VAL A 493 10.36 24.35 -3.26
CA VAL A 493 10.08 23.79 -1.93
C VAL A 493 9.84 22.29 -2.05
N ALA A 494 10.66 21.51 -1.39
CA ALA A 494 10.50 20.06 -1.26
C ALA A 494 9.46 19.76 -0.18
N THR A 495 8.18 19.85 -0.55
CA THR A 495 7.05 19.82 0.38
C THR A 495 7.02 18.58 1.26
N GLY A 496 7.29 17.39 0.69
CA GLY A 496 7.26 16.13 1.44
C GLY A 496 8.31 16.09 2.56
N GLU A 497 9.55 16.47 2.25
CA GLU A 497 10.65 16.52 3.24
C GLU A 497 10.40 17.57 4.31
N LEU A 498 10.02 18.78 3.86
CA LEU A 498 9.75 19.88 4.78
C LEU A 498 8.58 19.56 5.73
N ARG A 499 7.51 18.93 5.21
CA ARG A 499 6.36 18.51 6.03
C ARG A 499 6.79 17.50 7.09
N LEU A 500 7.57 16.48 6.73
CA LEU A 500 8.09 15.49 7.69
C LEU A 500 8.95 16.16 8.77
N ALA A 501 9.87 17.02 8.38
CA ALA A 501 10.73 17.75 9.31
C ALA A 501 9.92 18.65 10.26
N LEU A 502 8.90 19.33 9.76
CA LEU A 502 8.02 20.21 10.56
C LEU A 502 7.12 19.42 11.50
N VAL A 503 6.53 18.31 11.05
CA VAL A 503 5.74 17.43 11.93
C VAL A 503 6.62 16.91 13.06
N GLN A 504 7.84 16.43 12.74
CA GLN A 504 8.80 15.95 13.74
C GLN A 504 9.21 17.05 14.73
N ALA A 505 9.54 18.25 14.24
CA ALA A 505 9.91 19.39 15.09
C ALA A 505 8.78 19.79 16.05
N CYS A 506 7.52 19.60 15.65
CA CYS A 506 6.34 19.99 16.41
C CYS A 506 5.76 18.84 17.27
N GLN A 507 6.33 17.66 17.28
CA GLN A 507 5.86 16.58 18.18
C GLN A 507 6.01 16.93 19.66
N PRO A 508 5.09 16.46 20.54
CA PRO A 508 3.87 15.68 20.27
C PRO A 508 2.64 16.56 19.95
N LEU A 509 2.82 17.86 19.68
CA LEU A 509 1.72 18.83 19.55
C LEU A 509 0.85 18.61 18.30
N VAL A 510 1.46 18.15 17.21
CA VAL A 510 0.89 18.13 15.88
C VAL A 510 0.64 16.69 15.43
N THR A 511 -0.58 16.44 14.94
CA THR A 511 -0.90 15.18 14.23
C THR A 511 -0.40 15.25 12.79
N ASP A 512 -0.66 16.38 12.11
CA ASP A 512 -0.28 16.62 10.72
C ASP A 512 -0.36 18.11 10.38
N LEU A 513 0.20 18.50 9.22
CA LEU A 513 0.16 19.88 8.75
C LEU A 513 0.16 19.94 7.21
N VAL A 514 -0.24 21.09 6.68
CA VAL A 514 -0.22 21.42 5.26
C VAL A 514 0.58 22.70 5.04
N ILE A 515 1.42 22.68 4.02
CA ILE A 515 2.26 23.82 3.63
C ILE A 515 1.51 24.65 2.58
N ALA A 516 1.12 25.87 2.94
CA ALA A 516 0.27 26.74 2.12
C ALA A 516 1.12 27.83 1.43
N ALA A 517 2.06 27.42 0.54
CA ALA A 517 3.02 28.37 -0.05
C ALA A 517 3.14 28.37 -1.59
N PRO A 518 2.35 27.63 -2.41
CA PRO A 518 2.49 27.71 -3.86
C PRO A 518 2.36 29.15 -4.37
N ASP A 519 3.35 29.60 -5.14
CA ASP A 519 3.42 30.95 -5.73
C ASP A 519 3.37 32.12 -4.72
N ARG A 520 3.70 31.87 -3.45
CA ARG A 520 3.76 32.87 -2.37
C ARG A 520 5.21 33.22 -2.01
N ASP A 521 5.40 34.29 -1.26
CA ASP A 521 6.72 34.83 -0.92
C ASP A 521 7.41 34.05 0.22
N ASP A 522 6.64 33.42 1.08
CA ASP A 522 7.11 32.71 2.27
C ASP A 522 6.26 31.44 2.54
N ILE A 523 6.78 30.61 3.43
CA ILE A 523 6.11 29.37 3.85
C ILE A 523 5.22 29.63 5.06
N ARG A 524 3.93 29.29 4.93
CA ARG A 524 2.96 29.32 6.02
C ARG A 524 2.25 27.99 6.16
N LEU A 525 1.79 27.67 7.37
CA LEU A 525 1.27 26.34 7.70
C LEU A 525 -0.20 26.38 8.13
N MET A 526 -0.94 25.35 7.75
CA MET A 526 -2.19 24.96 8.40
C MET A 526 -1.94 23.68 9.21
N VAL A 527 -2.26 23.69 10.50
CA VAL A 527 -1.78 22.67 11.46
C VAL A 527 -2.96 21.99 12.15
N TRP A 528 -2.97 20.65 12.20
CA TRP A 528 -3.85 19.87 13.06
C TRP A 528 -3.13 19.49 14.34
N VAL A 529 -3.70 19.89 15.46
CA VAL A 529 -3.20 19.59 16.81
C VAL A 529 -3.65 18.21 17.24
N HIS A 530 -2.75 17.48 17.91
CA HIS A 530 -3.02 16.17 18.43
C HIS A 530 -4.19 16.19 19.45
N PRO A 531 -5.18 15.27 19.37
CA PRO A 531 -6.35 15.27 20.25
C PRO A 531 -6.00 15.32 21.75
N ALA A 532 -4.99 14.57 22.20
CA ALA A 532 -4.54 14.61 23.59
C ALA A 532 -4.01 15.99 24.02
N GLU A 533 -3.35 16.73 23.13
CA GLU A 533 -2.85 18.07 23.42
C GLU A 533 -3.99 19.09 23.44
N ARG A 534 -5.01 18.90 22.59
CA ARG A 534 -6.26 19.69 22.63
C ARG A 534 -6.96 19.52 23.99
N GLN A 535 -7.10 18.28 24.48
CA GLN A 535 -7.70 17.98 25.77
C GLN A 535 -6.88 18.58 26.93
N ARG A 536 -5.54 18.47 26.90
CA ARG A 536 -4.65 19.09 27.92
C ARG A 536 -4.81 20.61 28.01
N ALA A 537 -5.12 21.26 26.88
CA ALA A 537 -5.35 22.69 26.82
C ALA A 537 -6.80 23.10 27.21
N GLY A 538 -7.63 22.13 27.63
CA GLY A 538 -9.03 22.39 28.02
C GLY A 538 -10.02 22.46 26.85
N GLY A 539 -9.64 21.93 25.66
CA GLY A 539 -10.53 21.80 24.50
C GLY A 539 -11.31 20.47 24.55
N SER A 540 -12.53 20.47 23.99
CA SER A 540 -13.26 19.23 23.68
C SER A 540 -12.67 18.61 22.39
N GLY A 541 -12.45 17.29 22.37
CA GLY A 541 -11.83 16.49 21.27
C GLY A 541 -11.81 17.11 19.85
N ASP A 542 -12.94 17.07 19.10
CA ASP A 542 -13.01 17.54 17.69
C ASP A 542 -13.71 18.92 17.55
N GLY A 543 -14.06 19.59 18.64
CA GLY A 543 -14.74 20.91 18.63
C GLY A 543 -13.80 22.09 18.43
N GLU A 544 -14.35 23.32 18.35
CA GLU A 544 -13.56 24.55 18.37
C GLU A 544 -12.74 24.66 19.66
N LEU A 545 -11.49 25.14 19.53
CA LEU A 545 -10.67 25.50 20.67
C LEU A 545 -11.16 26.84 21.24
N SER A 546 -11.27 26.93 22.58
CA SER A 546 -11.47 28.25 23.18
C SER A 546 -10.28 29.16 22.86
N PRO A 547 -10.47 30.51 22.85
CA PRO A 547 -9.36 31.42 22.58
C PRO A 547 -8.16 31.23 23.51
N ALA A 548 -8.39 30.86 24.77
CA ALA A 548 -7.33 30.57 25.74
C ALA A 548 -6.58 29.28 25.40
N ALA A 549 -7.29 28.17 25.04
CA ALA A 549 -6.70 26.93 24.61
C ALA A 549 -5.91 27.08 23.30
N TYR A 550 -6.48 27.85 22.35
CA TYR A 550 -5.80 28.20 21.09
C TYR A 550 -4.47 28.91 21.36
N ALA A 551 -4.48 29.96 22.19
CA ALA A 551 -3.31 30.76 22.54
C ALA A 551 -2.23 29.90 23.24
N ALA A 552 -2.63 29.01 24.16
CA ALA A 552 -1.72 28.15 24.89
C ALA A 552 -1.00 27.14 23.94
N ILE A 553 -1.73 26.53 23.03
CA ILE A 553 -1.16 25.61 22.03
C ILE A 553 -0.29 26.38 21.04
N ALA A 554 -0.76 27.55 20.56
CA ALA A 554 -0.03 28.41 19.63
C ALA A 554 1.33 28.85 20.21
N ALA A 555 1.40 29.23 21.48
CA ALA A 555 2.66 29.59 22.13
C ALA A 555 3.70 28.46 22.10
N ARG A 556 3.27 27.23 22.38
CA ARG A 556 4.15 26.03 22.30
C ARG A 556 4.60 25.74 20.85
N LEU A 557 3.70 25.91 19.87
CA LEU A 557 4.05 25.77 18.45
C LEU A 557 5.03 26.84 17.99
N VAL A 558 4.90 28.08 18.45
CA VAL A 558 5.86 29.18 18.17
C VAL A 558 7.25 28.78 18.63
N GLU A 559 7.40 28.28 19.86
CA GLU A 559 8.68 27.83 20.38
C GLU A 559 9.35 26.75 19.49
N ARG A 560 8.55 25.73 19.09
CA ARG A 560 9.02 24.63 18.23
C ARG A 560 9.40 25.09 16.83
N LEU A 561 8.56 25.89 16.19
CA LEU A 561 8.79 26.40 14.84
C LEU A 561 9.94 27.41 14.80
N GLN A 562 10.09 28.24 15.82
CA GLN A 562 11.26 29.13 15.93
C GLN A 562 12.57 28.34 16.13
N ALA A 563 12.55 27.22 16.88
CA ALA A 563 13.69 26.34 17.00
C ALA A 563 14.05 25.73 15.63
N HIS A 564 13.04 25.24 14.88
CA HIS A 564 13.22 24.76 13.51
C HIS A 564 13.83 25.86 12.61
N ASN A 565 13.29 27.08 12.65
CA ASN A 565 13.77 28.21 11.84
C ASN A 565 15.21 28.60 12.15
N ARG A 566 15.66 28.48 13.40
CA ARG A 566 17.07 28.72 13.78
C ARG A 566 18.04 27.73 13.14
N SER A 567 17.63 26.49 12.98
CA SER A 567 18.42 25.45 12.35
C SER A 567 18.32 25.43 10.81
N ASN A 568 17.32 26.16 10.24
CA ASN A 568 16.98 26.15 8.82
C ASN A 568 16.75 27.59 8.34
N SER A 569 17.82 28.30 7.93
CA SER A 569 17.77 29.71 7.56
C SER A 569 17.30 29.98 6.11
N GLY A 570 17.24 28.96 5.25
CA GLY A 570 16.85 29.10 3.85
C GLY A 570 15.36 29.40 3.67
N ASN A 571 14.99 30.25 2.72
CA ASN A 571 13.60 30.64 2.43
C ASN A 571 12.68 29.46 2.11
N THR A 572 13.24 28.34 1.64
CA THR A 572 12.50 27.11 1.29
C THR A 572 12.22 26.20 2.48
N HIS A 573 12.71 26.54 3.66
CA HIS A 573 12.56 25.74 4.90
C HIS A 573 12.00 26.57 6.06
N ARG A 574 12.15 27.89 6.00
CA ARG A 574 11.75 28.79 7.09
C ARG A 574 10.26 29.07 7.05
N VAL A 575 9.57 28.82 8.16
CA VAL A 575 8.14 29.10 8.34
C VAL A 575 7.95 30.54 8.81
N ALA A 576 7.08 31.30 8.15
CA ALA A 576 6.78 32.69 8.49
C ALA A 576 5.55 32.84 9.39
N ALA A 577 4.55 31.98 9.22
CA ALA A 577 3.32 32.02 10.01
C ALA A 577 2.62 30.65 10.00
N PHE A 578 1.68 30.46 10.91
CA PHE A 578 0.81 29.29 10.92
C PHE A 578 -0.58 29.61 11.43
N ARG A 579 -1.52 28.69 11.17
CA ARG A 579 -2.87 28.66 11.71
C ARG A 579 -3.21 27.27 12.20
N ILE A 580 -3.88 27.17 13.37
CA ILE A 580 -4.42 25.91 13.88
C ILE A 580 -5.80 25.67 13.26
N LEU A 581 -6.02 24.47 12.73
CA LEU A 581 -7.30 24.07 12.16
C LEU A 581 -8.20 23.46 13.23
N HIS A 582 -9.45 23.92 13.28
CA HIS A 582 -10.44 23.43 14.24
C HIS A 582 -11.09 22.12 13.77
N THR A 583 -11.35 22.00 12.48
CA THR A 583 -12.03 20.84 11.90
C THR A 583 -11.03 19.83 11.37
N PRO A 584 -11.24 18.53 11.61
CA PRO A 584 -10.41 17.49 11.02
C PRO A 584 -10.50 17.50 9.48
N ALA A 585 -9.52 16.87 8.83
CA ALA A 585 -9.52 16.73 7.39
C ALA A 585 -10.60 15.75 6.93
N SER A 586 -11.36 16.13 5.89
CA SER A 586 -12.53 15.38 5.40
C SER A 586 -12.18 14.40 4.29
N ILE A 587 -12.53 13.12 4.48
CA ILE A 587 -12.43 12.08 3.44
C ILE A 587 -13.38 12.42 2.27
N GLY A 588 -14.60 12.86 2.58
CA GLY A 588 -15.63 13.18 1.58
C GLY A 588 -15.25 14.34 0.67
N ALA A 589 -14.54 15.34 1.20
CA ALA A 589 -14.02 16.47 0.45
C ALA A 589 -12.68 16.16 -0.26
N GLY A 590 -12.09 15.00 -0.05
CA GLY A 590 -10.81 14.64 -0.65
C GLY A 590 -9.60 15.28 0.06
N GLU A 591 -9.77 15.77 1.29
CA GLU A 591 -8.68 16.31 2.10
C GLU A 591 -7.80 15.23 2.72
N THR A 592 -8.35 14.01 2.87
CA THR A 592 -7.58 12.81 3.23
C THR A 592 -7.81 11.72 2.21
N THR A 593 -6.82 10.87 2.06
CA THR A 593 -6.98 9.59 1.35
C THR A 593 -7.77 8.61 2.21
N ASP A 594 -8.30 7.55 1.61
CA ASP A 594 -8.92 6.43 2.33
C ASP A 594 -7.96 5.67 3.26
N LYS A 595 -6.64 5.90 3.12
CA LYS A 595 -5.58 5.44 4.04
C LYS A 595 -5.39 6.35 5.25
N GLY A 596 -6.14 7.46 5.34
CA GLY A 596 -6.01 8.44 6.40
C GLY A 596 -4.86 9.45 6.24
N TYR A 597 -4.14 9.43 5.11
CA TYR A 597 -3.08 10.43 4.85
C TYR A 597 -3.68 11.73 4.33
N VAL A 598 -3.18 12.85 4.85
CA VAL A 598 -3.58 14.17 4.38
C VAL A 598 -3.15 14.38 2.93
N ASN A 599 -4.11 14.78 2.10
CA ASN A 599 -3.90 15.18 0.72
C ASN A 599 -3.58 16.68 0.69
N GLN A 600 -2.33 17.03 0.65
CA GLN A 600 -1.80 18.40 0.62
C GLN A 600 -2.59 19.30 -0.36
N ARG A 601 -2.73 18.87 -1.61
CA ARG A 601 -3.43 19.61 -2.66
C ARG A 601 -4.93 19.71 -2.41
N GLY A 602 -5.56 18.62 -1.98
CA GLY A 602 -6.98 18.58 -1.64
C GLY A 602 -7.33 19.58 -0.54
N VAL A 603 -6.51 19.64 0.52
CA VAL A 603 -6.69 20.60 1.62
C VAL A 603 -6.55 22.04 1.14
N LEU A 604 -5.52 22.35 0.34
CA LEU A 604 -5.33 23.70 -0.20
C LEU A 604 -6.51 24.15 -1.07
N GLN A 605 -7.10 23.25 -1.85
CA GLN A 605 -8.27 23.53 -2.69
C GLN A 605 -9.54 23.69 -1.85
N CYS A 606 -9.83 22.77 -0.93
CA CYS A 606 -11.03 22.80 -0.11
C CYS A 606 -11.03 23.96 0.89
N ARG A 607 -9.85 24.36 1.35
CA ARG A 607 -9.67 25.43 2.35
C ARG A 607 -9.03 26.70 1.75
N ALA A 608 -9.27 26.98 0.47
CA ALA A 608 -8.68 28.12 -0.22
C ALA A 608 -8.91 29.45 0.51
N ALA A 609 -10.10 29.66 1.07
CA ALA A 609 -10.42 30.85 1.88
C ALA A 609 -9.51 30.99 3.11
N LEU A 610 -9.16 29.90 3.78
CA LEU A 610 -8.22 29.91 4.91
C LEU A 610 -6.78 30.17 4.45
N VAL A 611 -6.41 29.70 3.27
CA VAL A 611 -5.12 30.02 2.65
C VAL A 611 -5.03 31.50 2.33
N ASP A 612 -6.07 32.10 1.76
CA ASP A 612 -6.10 33.54 1.45
C ASP A 612 -6.06 34.39 2.72
N GLU A 613 -6.78 33.98 3.76
CA GLU A 613 -6.71 34.65 5.06
C GLU A 613 -5.30 34.52 5.68
N LEU A 614 -4.68 33.37 5.58
CA LEU A 614 -3.32 33.10 6.08
C LEU A 614 -2.31 34.07 5.45
N TYR A 615 -2.51 34.47 4.17
CA TYR A 615 -1.65 35.39 3.42
C TYR A 615 -2.19 36.83 3.35
N SER A 616 -3.28 37.15 4.03
CA SER A 616 -3.83 38.51 4.08
C SER A 616 -2.81 39.49 4.64
N ALA A 617 -2.83 40.71 4.14
CA ALA A 617 -2.05 41.83 4.71
C ALA A 617 -2.48 42.14 6.15
N GLN A 618 -3.77 41.93 6.45
CA GLN A 618 -4.37 42.04 7.78
C GLN A 618 -5.05 40.72 8.17
N PRO A 619 -4.26 39.72 8.57
CA PRO A 619 -4.81 38.42 8.93
C PRO A 619 -5.59 38.50 10.24
N GLY A 620 -6.58 37.61 10.38
CA GLY A 620 -7.34 37.46 11.62
C GLY A 620 -6.45 36.98 12.80
N PRO A 621 -6.98 37.01 14.03
CA PRO A 621 -6.23 36.74 15.26
C PRO A 621 -5.74 35.27 15.36
N GLU A 622 -6.28 34.37 14.53
CA GLU A 622 -5.86 32.96 14.48
C GLU A 622 -4.61 32.72 13.62
N VAL A 623 -4.14 33.73 12.89
CA VAL A 623 -2.87 33.62 12.15
C VAL A 623 -1.74 34.12 13.01
N ILE A 624 -0.86 33.19 13.41
CA ILE A 624 0.27 33.45 14.28
C ILE A 624 1.54 33.63 13.43
N ARG A 625 2.17 34.80 13.53
CA ARG A 625 3.46 35.10 12.88
C ARG A 625 4.64 34.63 13.75
N LEU A 626 5.76 34.20 13.11
CA LEU A 626 6.97 33.67 13.76
C LEU A 626 8.12 34.66 13.74
#